data_60d8af89c411af8d5d7f2ee8feb8e1ec
#
_entry.id   60d8af89c411af8d5d7f2ee8feb8e1ec
#
_cell.length_a   1.000
_cell.length_b   1.000
_cell.length_c   1.000
_cell.angle_alpha   90.00
_cell.angle_beta   90.00
_cell.angle_gamma   90.00
#
_symmetry.space_group_name_H-M   'P 1'
#
loop_
_entity.id
_entity.type
_entity.pdbx_description
1 polymer ?
#
loop_
_entity_poly.entity_id
_entity_poly.type
_entity_poly.pdbx_seq_one_letter_code
_entity_poly.pdbx_strand_id
1 'polypeptide(L)'
;MKPSFFLLAIFLLSPFSAIHSYEPGAKPVPIIFDTDITVDVDDVLALAMLHTLADRGKCEILGVTISKVNDLAASFVDALNTFYGRPDIPIGVGENLPSRDSKYLALVKERDEDAFRYPHDVEISQEAKKAVPLIMRLLENADDKSVAIIQVGLATNLAPLLEADGAMELIEAKVDHLSVMAGAFETIRGNNRYLEANVRNHNPTKTPLSSIQTYYYR
;
A
#
# COMPACT_ATOMS: atom_id res chain seq x y z
N MET A 1 -19.10 65.26 31.88
CA MET A 1 -19.58 63.89 31.69
C MET A 1 -18.95 63.38 30.43
N LYS A 2 -17.98 62.39 30.54
CA LYS A 2 -17.34 61.72 29.39
C LYS A 2 -17.98 60.35 29.24
N PRO A 3 -18.38 59.85 28.04
CA PRO A 3 -18.89 58.54 27.89
C PRO A 3 -17.70 57.55 27.73
N SER A 4 -17.67 56.53 28.58
CA SER A 4 -16.75 55.39 28.46
C SER A 4 -17.22 54.45 27.35
N PHE A 5 -16.39 54.26 26.35
CA PHE A 5 -16.58 53.23 25.33
C PHE A 5 -16.08 51.88 25.89
N PHE A 6 -17.00 50.95 26.10
CA PHE A 6 -16.70 49.54 26.34
C PHE A 6 -16.44 48.88 25.00
N LEU A 7 -15.19 48.50 24.78
CA LEU A 7 -14.80 47.72 23.62
C LEU A 7 -15.06 46.22 23.92
N LEU A 8 -16.13 45.68 23.35
CA LEU A 8 -16.47 44.26 23.45
C LEU A 8 -15.62 43.48 22.43
N ALA A 9 -14.54 42.83 22.88
CA ALA A 9 -13.73 41.93 22.05
C ALA A 9 -14.46 40.59 21.88
N ILE A 10 -15.09 40.40 20.72
CA ILE A 10 -15.66 39.11 20.33
C ILE A 10 -14.49 38.22 19.87
N PHE A 11 -14.06 37.28 20.72
CA PHE A 11 -13.20 36.17 20.32
C PHE A 11 -14.03 35.22 19.46
N LEU A 12 -13.83 35.28 18.16
CA LEU A 12 -14.27 34.22 17.22
C LEU A 12 -13.45 32.96 17.50
N LEU A 13 -14.02 32.07 18.28
CA LEU A 13 -13.57 30.69 18.39
C LEU A 13 -13.82 30.01 17.03
N SER A 14 -12.83 30.07 16.16
CA SER A 14 -12.78 29.13 15.01
C SER A 14 -12.78 27.70 15.56
N PRO A 15 -13.64 26.80 15.04
CA PRO A 15 -13.51 25.41 15.39
C PRO A 15 -12.15 24.93 14.88
N PHE A 16 -11.22 24.75 15.77
CA PHE A 16 -9.98 24.05 15.50
C PHE A 16 -10.37 22.67 14.96
N SER A 17 -10.09 22.45 13.68
CA SER A 17 -10.25 21.16 13.05
C SER A 17 -9.62 20.10 13.97
N ALA A 18 -10.41 19.09 14.30
CA ALA A 18 -10.01 18.04 15.21
C ALA A 18 -8.68 17.46 14.71
N ILE A 19 -7.59 17.83 15.38
CA ILE A 19 -6.38 17.04 15.37
C ILE A 19 -6.86 15.68 15.87
N HIS A 20 -6.79 14.66 15.01
CA HIS A 20 -7.06 13.29 15.40
C HIS A 20 -6.16 12.99 16.60
N SER A 21 -6.72 13.11 17.79
CA SER A 21 -6.03 12.81 19.02
C SER A 21 -5.71 11.33 19.00
N TYR A 22 -4.44 11.01 19.14
CA TYR A 22 -3.99 9.66 19.43
C TYR A 22 -4.76 9.14 20.65
N GLU A 23 -5.65 8.18 20.41
CA GLU A 23 -6.31 7.43 21.48
C GLU A 23 -5.31 6.37 21.97
N PRO A 24 -4.78 6.49 23.22
CA PRO A 24 -3.94 5.46 23.82
C PRO A 24 -4.77 4.19 23.98
N GLY A 25 -4.41 3.13 23.21
CA GLY A 25 -5.11 1.83 23.24
C GLY A 25 -5.89 1.50 21.98
N ALA A 26 -5.86 2.31 20.92
CA ALA A 26 -6.38 1.92 19.61
C ALA A 26 -5.63 0.66 19.11
N LYS A 27 -6.39 -0.35 18.66
CA LYS A 27 -5.81 -1.54 18.04
C LYS A 27 -4.98 -1.14 16.81
N PRO A 28 -3.82 -1.80 16.53
CA PRO A 28 -3.11 -1.63 15.28
C PRO A 28 -4.03 -1.85 14.08
N VAL A 29 -3.92 -1.01 13.06
CA VAL A 29 -4.68 -1.18 11.81
C VAL A 29 -4.08 -2.31 11.00
N PRO A 30 -4.82 -3.40 10.68
CA PRO A 30 -4.35 -4.45 9.80
C PRO A 30 -4.18 -3.91 8.36
N ILE A 31 -3.00 -4.10 7.76
CA ILE A 31 -2.65 -3.56 6.44
C ILE A 31 -2.25 -4.67 5.48
N ILE A 32 -2.84 -4.66 4.29
CA ILE A 32 -2.32 -5.34 3.11
C ILE A 32 -1.67 -4.27 2.23
N PHE A 33 -0.38 -4.42 1.95
CA PHE A 33 0.39 -3.47 1.15
C PHE A 33 0.63 -4.01 -0.25
N ASP A 34 0.11 -3.32 -1.27
CA ASP A 34 0.28 -3.68 -2.68
C ASP A 34 1.20 -2.68 -3.38
N THR A 35 2.31 -3.16 -3.96
CA THR A 35 3.43 -2.35 -4.40
C THR A 35 3.97 -2.80 -5.76
N ASP A 36 4.56 -1.92 -6.53
CA ASP A 36 5.37 -2.29 -7.71
C ASP A 36 6.88 -2.05 -7.49
N ILE A 37 7.35 -2.37 -6.32
CA ILE A 37 8.70 -2.23 -5.74
C ILE A 37 9.85 -2.70 -6.66
N THR A 38 9.83 -2.33 -7.93
CA THR A 38 10.81 -2.82 -8.90
C THR A 38 11.54 -1.71 -9.64
N VAL A 39 11.08 -0.47 -9.58
CA VAL A 39 11.55 0.62 -10.46
C VAL A 39 12.27 1.72 -9.68
N ASP A 40 11.61 2.36 -8.75
CA ASP A 40 12.11 3.45 -7.94
C ASP A 40 12.02 3.15 -6.44
N VAL A 41 12.57 4.02 -5.63
CA VAL A 41 12.83 3.74 -4.21
C VAL A 41 11.69 4.17 -3.29
N ASP A 42 10.68 4.84 -3.81
CA ASP A 42 9.55 5.34 -3.01
C ASP A 42 8.72 4.22 -2.38
N ASP A 43 8.48 3.13 -3.09
CA ASP A 43 7.87 1.92 -2.55
C ASP A 43 8.68 1.30 -1.40
N VAL A 44 10.01 1.28 -1.53
CA VAL A 44 10.90 0.81 -0.46
C VAL A 44 10.75 1.67 0.78
N LEU A 45 10.69 3.00 0.60
CA LEU A 45 10.50 3.95 1.71
C LEU A 45 9.09 3.81 2.32
N ALA A 46 8.06 3.56 1.50
CA ALA A 46 6.71 3.33 1.97
C ALA A 46 6.62 2.06 2.85
N LEU A 47 7.23 0.95 2.42
CA LEU A 47 7.27 -0.28 3.21
C LEU A 47 8.10 -0.09 4.51
N ALA A 48 9.23 0.60 4.44
CA ALA A 48 10.03 0.94 5.62
C ALA A 48 9.25 1.81 6.63
N MET A 49 8.43 2.73 6.13
CA MET A 49 7.54 3.54 6.96
C MET A 49 6.47 2.68 7.63
N LEU A 50 5.87 1.71 6.92
CA LEU A 50 4.91 0.77 7.51
C LEU A 50 5.53 -0.06 8.62
N HIS A 51 6.74 -0.58 8.43
CA HIS A 51 7.48 -1.27 9.49
C HIS A 51 7.70 -0.38 10.72
N THR A 52 8.09 0.89 10.50
CA THR A 52 8.27 1.85 11.59
C THR A 52 6.95 2.16 12.32
N LEU A 53 5.84 2.22 11.61
CA LEU A 53 4.51 2.38 12.20
C LEU A 53 4.09 1.13 12.99
N ALA A 54 4.43 -0.07 12.48
CA ALA A 54 4.19 -1.32 13.18
C ALA A 54 5.00 -1.43 14.49
N ASP A 55 6.26 -0.97 14.50
CA ASP A 55 7.06 -0.87 15.74
C ASP A 55 6.41 0.02 16.79
N ARG A 56 5.67 1.02 16.35
CA ARG A 56 4.92 1.94 17.22
C ARG A 56 3.52 1.44 17.58
N GLY A 57 3.16 0.22 17.18
CA GLY A 57 1.83 -0.36 17.41
C GLY A 57 0.69 0.37 16.70
N LYS A 58 0.97 1.06 15.57
CA LYS A 58 -0.04 1.79 14.79
C LYS A 58 -0.68 0.94 13.72
N CYS A 59 0.05 -0.03 13.19
CA CYS A 59 -0.46 -0.97 12.20
C CYS A 59 0.14 -2.36 12.41
N GLU A 60 -0.48 -3.33 11.77
CA GLU A 60 0.00 -4.69 11.59
C GLU A 60 0.07 -4.98 10.09
N ILE A 61 1.23 -5.38 9.59
CA ILE A 61 1.39 -5.72 8.17
C ILE A 61 0.97 -7.17 7.99
N LEU A 62 -0.22 -7.39 7.46
CA LEU A 62 -0.77 -8.73 7.22
C LEU A 62 -0.08 -9.44 6.06
N GLY A 63 0.36 -8.69 5.06
CA GLY A 63 1.05 -9.20 3.89
C GLY A 63 1.44 -8.11 2.92
N VAL A 64 2.39 -8.44 2.05
CA VAL A 64 2.86 -7.57 0.96
C VAL A 64 2.57 -8.26 -0.36
N THR A 65 1.94 -7.54 -1.30
CA THR A 65 1.71 -8.05 -2.65
C THR A 65 2.42 -7.19 -3.68
N ILE A 66 2.98 -7.85 -4.71
CA ILE A 66 3.82 -7.21 -5.73
C ILE A 66 3.06 -7.25 -7.05
N SER A 67 2.79 -6.07 -7.61
CA SER A 67 1.96 -5.88 -8.80
C SER A 67 2.72 -6.00 -10.13
N LYS A 68 4.06 -6.09 -10.08
CA LYS A 68 4.92 -6.34 -11.25
C LYS A 68 5.71 -7.64 -11.09
N VAL A 69 5.77 -8.42 -12.15
CA VAL A 69 6.56 -9.67 -12.16
C VAL A 69 8.04 -9.35 -12.33
N ASN A 70 8.84 -9.72 -11.35
CA ASN A 70 10.29 -9.58 -11.35
C ASN A 70 10.90 -10.67 -10.47
N ASP A 71 11.97 -11.33 -10.93
CA ASP A 71 12.56 -12.50 -10.25
C ASP A 71 13.11 -12.19 -8.85
N LEU A 72 13.50 -10.95 -8.58
CA LEU A 72 14.15 -10.54 -7.34
C LEU A 72 13.23 -9.75 -6.40
N ALA A 73 12.03 -9.38 -6.85
CA ALA A 73 11.20 -8.47 -6.09
C ALA A 73 10.71 -9.07 -4.77
N ALA A 74 10.31 -10.36 -4.78
CA ALA A 74 9.89 -11.03 -3.56
C ALA A 74 11.05 -11.24 -2.59
N SER A 75 12.21 -11.64 -3.09
CA SER A 75 13.45 -11.76 -2.28
C SER A 75 13.83 -10.43 -1.64
N PHE A 76 13.67 -9.32 -2.38
CA PHE A 76 13.96 -7.99 -1.86
C PHE A 76 12.97 -7.56 -0.77
N VAL A 77 11.67 -7.82 -0.96
CA VAL A 77 10.65 -7.57 0.07
C VAL A 77 10.92 -8.42 1.30
N ASP A 78 11.29 -9.67 1.12
CA ASP A 78 11.61 -10.59 2.22
C ASP A 78 12.86 -10.14 3.00
N ALA A 79 13.92 -9.75 2.29
CA ALA A 79 15.11 -9.18 2.93
C ALA A 79 14.77 -7.90 3.72
N LEU A 80 13.87 -7.06 3.21
CA LEU A 80 13.43 -5.86 3.91
C LEU A 80 12.59 -6.20 5.13
N ASN A 81 11.63 -7.11 5.02
CA ASN A 81 10.85 -7.61 6.16
C ASN A 81 11.76 -8.20 7.25
N THR A 82 12.73 -9.02 6.85
CA THR A 82 13.72 -9.63 7.75
C THR A 82 14.58 -8.58 8.45
N PHE A 83 15.02 -7.53 7.73
CA PHE A 83 15.76 -6.41 8.31
C PHE A 83 14.99 -5.71 9.44
N TYR A 84 13.67 -5.60 9.29
CA TYR A 84 12.79 -5.05 10.34
C TYR A 84 12.30 -6.08 11.36
N GLY A 85 12.87 -7.30 11.38
CA GLY A 85 12.55 -8.35 12.34
C GLY A 85 11.19 -9.02 12.11
N ARG A 86 10.68 -9.02 10.87
CA ARG A 86 9.39 -9.62 10.50
C ARG A 86 9.51 -10.55 9.27
N PRO A 87 10.38 -11.59 9.33
CA PRO A 87 10.62 -12.49 8.19
C PRO A 87 9.35 -13.26 7.74
N ASP A 88 8.40 -13.45 8.64
CA ASP A 88 7.23 -14.29 8.39
C ASP A 88 6.07 -13.55 7.69
N ILE A 89 6.22 -12.26 7.35
CA ILE A 89 5.18 -11.54 6.60
C ILE A 89 4.99 -12.19 5.22
N PRO A 90 3.79 -12.70 4.91
CA PRO A 90 3.56 -13.39 3.66
C PRO A 90 3.67 -12.44 2.46
N ILE A 91 4.31 -12.94 1.40
CA ILE A 91 4.53 -12.21 0.15
C ILE A 91 3.75 -12.87 -0.97
N GLY A 92 3.04 -12.06 -1.76
CA GLY A 92 2.33 -12.49 -2.95
C GLY A 92 2.81 -11.76 -4.19
N VAL A 93 2.93 -12.47 -5.32
CA VAL A 93 3.37 -11.89 -6.60
C VAL A 93 2.25 -11.98 -7.62
N GLY A 94 2.02 -10.87 -8.33
CA GLY A 94 1.11 -10.81 -9.46
C GLY A 94 1.58 -11.63 -10.65
N GLU A 95 0.67 -11.89 -11.58
CA GLU A 95 0.95 -12.74 -12.75
C GLU A 95 1.12 -11.92 -14.04
N ASN A 96 0.83 -10.63 -13.99
CA ASN A 96 0.73 -9.78 -15.17
C ASN A 96 1.72 -8.62 -15.10
N LEU A 97 2.43 -8.33 -16.11
CA LEU A 97 3.32 -7.19 -16.28
C LEU A 97 4.75 -7.41 -15.75
N PRO A 98 5.62 -7.96 -16.58
CA PRO A 98 7.03 -8.09 -16.25
C PRO A 98 7.69 -6.71 -16.09
N SER A 99 8.60 -6.60 -15.14
CA SER A 99 9.39 -5.41 -14.85
C SER A 99 10.87 -5.65 -15.05
N ARG A 100 11.61 -4.58 -15.32
CA ARG A 100 13.07 -4.61 -15.36
C ARG A 100 13.62 -4.61 -13.94
N ASP A 101 14.81 -5.17 -13.76
CA ASP A 101 15.55 -5.06 -12.52
C ASP A 101 15.96 -3.61 -12.28
N SER A 102 15.64 -3.09 -11.12
CA SER A 102 16.31 -1.90 -10.61
C SER A 102 17.63 -2.29 -9.93
N LYS A 103 18.54 -1.33 -9.83
CA LYS A 103 19.87 -1.59 -9.26
C LYS A 103 19.82 -2.08 -7.82
N TYR A 104 18.84 -1.61 -7.02
CA TYR A 104 18.75 -1.98 -5.62
C TYR A 104 18.20 -3.40 -5.42
N LEU A 105 17.37 -3.93 -6.32
CA LEU A 105 16.93 -5.33 -6.23
C LEU A 105 18.10 -6.31 -6.26
N ALA A 106 19.17 -5.97 -6.97
CA ALA A 106 20.35 -6.81 -7.05
C ALA A 106 21.09 -6.99 -5.70
N LEU A 107 20.82 -6.14 -4.71
CA LEU A 107 21.39 -6.26 -3.36
C LEU A 107 21.11 -7.62 -2.73
N VAL A 108 19.97 -8.25 -3.03
CA VAL A 108 19.64 -9.59 -2.48
C VAL A 108 20.59 -10.68 -2.96
N LYS A 109 21.36 -10.44 -4.02
CA LYS A 109 22.37 -11.40 -4.52
C LYS A 109 23.72 -11.24 -3.83
N GLU A 110 23.92 -10.17 -3.07
CA GLU A 110 25.18 -9.93 -2.38
C GLU A 110 25.39 -10.94 -1.26
N ARG A 111 26.63 -11.45 -1.18
CA ARG A 111 27.03 -12.43 -0.17
C ARG A 111 28.24 -11.94 0.58
N ASP A 112 28.28 -12.29 1.86
CA ASP A 112 29.45 -12.24 2.71
C ASP A 112 29.85 -13.68 3.02
N GLU A 113 30.94 -14.16 2.43
CA GLU A 113 31.35 -15.56 2.46
C GLU A 113 30.25 -16.46 1.85
N ASP A 114 29.67 -17.37 2.64
CA ASP A 114 28.64 -18.33 2.19
C ASP A 114 27.21 -17.88 2.49
N ALA A 115 27.01 -16.76 3.19
CA ALA A 115 25.70 -16.25 3.58
C ALA A 115 25.25 -15.05 2.74
N PHE A 116 23.96 -14.88 2.57
CA PHE A 116 23.42 -13.64 2.01
C PHE A 116 23.74 -12.46 2.95
N ARG A 117 24.29 -11.37 2.40
CA ARG A 117 24.52 -10.12 3.16
C ARG A 117 23.21 -9.54 3.72
N TYR A 118 22.14 -9.69 2.98
CA TYR A 118 20.77 -9.33 3.36
C TYR A 118 19.95 -10.61 3.49
N PRO A 119 19.80 -11.16 4.71
CA PRO A 119 19.13 -12.43 4.93
C PRO A 119 17.70 -12.44 4.42
N HIS A 120 17.33 -13.49 3.69
CA HIS A 120 16.00 -13.76 3.17
C HIS A 120 15.89 -15.25 2.88
N ASP A 121 14.68 -15.81 2.87
CA ASP A 121 14.40 -17.21 2.58
C ASP A 121 13.66 -17.43 1.26
N VAL A 122 13.02 -16.39 0.71
CA VAL A 122 12.47 -16.41 -0.64
C VAL A 122 13.59 -16.12 -1.65
N GLU A 123 14.13 -17.12 -2.29
CA GLU A 123 15.26 -16.94 -3.22
C GLU A 123 14.82 -16.33 -4.56
N ILE A 124 13.66 -16.70 -5.06
CA ILE A 124 13.09 -16.18 -6.31
C ILE A 124 11.58 -15.92 -6.17
N SER A 125 11.08 -14.93 -6.90
CA SER A 125 9.66 -14.55 -6.82
C SER A 125 8.67 -15.64 -7.20
N GLN A 126 9.08 -16.63 -7.98
CA GLN A 126 8.26 -17.79 -8.36
C GLN A 126 7.93 -18.71 -7.17
N GLU A 127 8.70 -18.64 -6.08
CA GLU A 127 8.45 -19.38 -4.83
C GLU A 127 7.41 -18.68 -3.96
N ALA A 128 7.19 -17.40 -4.18
CA ALA A 128 6.17 -16.65 -3.48
C ALA A 128 4.76 -17.08 -3.87
N LYS A 129 3.79 -16.77 -3.02
CA LYS A 129 2.39 -17.05 -3.31
C LYS A 129 1.88 -16.15 -4.43
N LYS A 130 0.77 -16.54 -5.07
CA LYS A 130 0.06 -15.64 -5.97
C LYS A 130 -0.65 -14.55 -5.17
N ALA A 131 -0.63 -13.31 -5.68
CA ALA A 131 -1.13 -12.14 -4.98
C ALA A 131 -2.63 -12.24 -4.65
N VAL A 132 -3.48 -12.54 -5.62
CA VAL A 132 -4.95 -12.59 -5.42
C VAL A 132 -5.35 -13.65 -4.39
N PRO A 133 -4.94 -14.93 -4.49
CA PRO A 133 -5.22 -15.92 -3.46
C PRO A 133 -4.66 -15.55 -2.08
N LEU A 134 -3.52 -14.84 -2.02
CA LEU A 134 -2.98 -14.37 -0.75
C LEU A 134 -3.89 -13.31 -0.14
N ILE A 135 -4.28 -12.27 -0.90
CA ILE A 135 -5.18 -11.22 -0.43
C ILE A 135 -6.48 -11.83 0.11
N MET A 136 -7.11 -12.71 -0.66
CA MET A 136 -8.36 -13.36 -0.23
C MET A 136 -8.19 -14.08 1.10
N ARG A 137 -7.16 -14.89 1.24
CA ARG A 137 -6.88 -15.61 2.49
C ARG A 137 -6.61 -14.66 3.67
N LEU A 138 -5.90 -13.55 3.46
CA LEU A 138 -5.66 -12.55 4.50
C LEU A 138 -6.97 -11.90 4.94
N LEU A 139 -7.85 -11.57 4.00
CA LEU A 139 -9.17 -11.02 4.30
C LEU A 139 -10.06 -12.03 5.02
N GLU A 140 -10.08 -13.31 4.62
CA GLU A 140 -10.86 -14.38 5.28
C GLU A 140 -10.54 -14.48 6.78
N ASN A 141 -9.29 -14.26 7.16
CA ASN A 141 -8.83 -14.38 8.54
C ASN A 141 -8.91 -13.06 9.34
N ALA A 142 -9.33 -11.97 8.73
CA ALA A 142 -9.42 -10.67 9.39
C ALA A 142 -10.77 -10.44 10.07
N ASP A 143 -10.81 -9.52 11.02
CA ASP A 143 -12.05 -9.00 11.59
C ASP A 143 -12.84 -8.21 10.53
N ASP A 144 -14.17 -8.12 10.69
CA ASP A 144 -15.01 -7.35 9.78
C ASP A 144 -14.66 -5.85 9.85
N LYS A 145 -14.64 -5.18 8.68
CA LYS A 145 -14.37 -3.75 8.57
C LYS A 145 -13.13 -3.29 9.31
N SER A 146 -12.06 -4.08 9.23
CA SER A 146 -10.82 -3.79 9.95
C SER A 146 -9.63 -3.52 9.03
N VAL A 147 -9.60 -4.11 7.83
CA VAL A 147 -8.42 -4.12 6.97
C VAL A 147 -8.33 -2.85 6.14
N ALA A 148 -7.15 -2.23 6.13
CA ALA A 148 -6.78 -1.24 5.14
C ALA A 148 -5.94 -1.90 4.02
N ILE A 149 -6.37 -1.75 2.77
CA ILE A 149 -5.55 -2.09 1.61
C ILE A 149 -4.88 -0.81 1.13
N ILE A 150 -3.55 -0.80 1.08
CA ILE A 150 -2.75 0.32 0.59
C ILE A 150 -2.08 -0.12 -0.70
N GLN A 151 -2.51 0.45 -1.82
CA GLN A 151 -1.93 0.21 -3.14
C GLN A 151 -1.09 1.41 -3.57
N VAL A 152 0.20 1.22 -3.70
CA VAL A 152 1.13 2.21 -4.26
C VAL A 152 1.65 1.78 -5.64
N GLY A 153 1.48 0.51 -5.98
CA GLY A 153 1.80 -0.06 -7.28
C GLY A 153 0.67 0.03 -8.31
N LEU A 154 0.73 -0.83 -9.31
CA LEU A 154 -0.25 -0.90 -10.38
C LEU A 154 -1.49 -1.71 -9.94
N ALA A 155 -2.66 -1.40 -10.52
CA ALA A 155 -3.90 -2.12 -10.22
C ALA A 155 -3.95 -3.57 -10.76
N THR A 156 -2.81 -4.14 -11.13
CA THR A 156 -2.71 -5.50 -11.73
C THR A 156 -3.00 -6.63 -10.76
N ASN A 157 -3.01 -6.38 -9.46
CA ASN A 157 -3.47 -7.32 -8.44
C ASN A 157 -4.92 -7.04 -8.03
N LEU A 158 -5.27 -5.76 -7.82
CA LEU A 158 -6.63 -5.41 -7.36
C LEU A 158 -7.68 -5.67 -8.44
N ALA A 159 -7.36 -5.46 -9.72
CA ALA A 159 -8.30 -5.69 -10.79
C ALA A 159 -8.74 -7.17 -10.89
N PRO A 160 -7.83 -8.15 -11.01
CA PRO A 160 -8.24 -9.55 -10.98
C PRO A 160 -8.80 -10.00 -9.61
N LEU A 161 -8.45 -9.34 -8.52
CA LEU A 161 -9.10 -9.58 -7.23
C LEU A 161 -10.60 -9.27 -7.30
N LEU A 162 -10.99 -8.14 -7.90
CA LEU A 162 -12.40 -7.78 -8.05
C LEU A 162 -13.20 -8.73 -8.98
N GLU A 163 -12.50 -9.46 -9.85
CA GLU A 163 -13.06 -10.43 -10.76
C GLU A 163 -13.10 -11.86 -10.17
N ALA A 164 -12.44 -12.09 -9.02
CA ALA A 164 -12.37 -13.40 -8.39
C ALA A 164 -13.68 -13.76 -7.67
N ASP A 165 -14.08 -15.03 -7.76
CA ASP A 165 -15.29 -15.53 -7.15
C ASP A 165 -15.28 -15.30 -5.61
N GLY A 166 -16.32 -14.66 -5.10
CA GLY A 166 -16.49 -14.34 -3.67
C GLY A 166 -15.63 -13.21 -3.13
N ALA A 167 -14.77 -12.60 -3.96
CA ALA A 167 -13.87 -11.54 -3.51
C ALA A 167 -14.61 -10.25 -3.16
N MET A 168 -15.68 -9.93 -3.88
CA MET A 168 -16.46 -8.71 -3.64
C MET A 168 -17.14 -8.73 -2.28
N GLU A 169 -17.79 -9.83 -1.95
CA GLU A 169 -18.45 -10.04 -0.66
C GLU A 169 -17.42 -10.00 0.48
N LEU A 170 -16.22 -10.56 0.24
CA LEU A 170 -15.14 -10.56 1.20
C LEU A 170 -14.57 -9.15 1.41
N ILE A 171 -14.35 -8.39 0.35
CA ILE A 171 -13.92 -6.98 0.42
C ILE A 171 -14.99 -6.15 1.15
N GLU A 172 -16.26 -6.29 0.79
CA GLU A 172 -17.35 -5.58 1.45
C GLU A 172 -17.45 -5.91 2.94
N ALA A 173 -17.17 -7.13 3.35
CA ALA A 173 -17.21 -7.53 4.75
C ALA A 173 -15.99 -7.06 5.54
N LYS A 174 -14.79 -7.18 5.00
CA LYS A 174 -13.52 -7.10 5.73
C LYS A 174 -12.76 -5.79 5.58
N VAL A 175 -12.86 -5.15 4.41
CA VAL A 175 -12.10 -3.93 4.12
C VAL A 175 -12.83 -2.72 4.68
N ASP A 176 -12.12 -1.94 5.49
CA ASP A 176 -12.54 -0.63 5.98
C ASP A 176 -12.08 0.48 5.04
N HIS A 177 -10.81 0.43 4.61
CA HIS A 177 -10.22 1.43 3.74
C HIS A 177 -9.45 0.82 2.57
N LEU A 178 -9.61 1.43 1.39
CA LEU A 178 -8.77 1.21 0.22
C LEU A 178 -8.11 2.53 -0.16
N SER A 179 -6.80 2.63 0.01
CA SER A 179 -5.99 3.78 -0.39
C SER A 179 -5.21 3.43 -1.65
N VAL A 180 -5.36 4.21 -2.72
CA VAL A 180 -4.74 3.93 -4.02
C VAL A 180 -3.97 5.15 -4.52
N MET A 181 -2.72 4.95 -4.90
CA MET A 181 -1.90 5.94 -5.58
C MET A 181 -2.21 5.92 -7.08
N ALA A 182 -3.27 6.61 -7.49
CA ALA A 182 -3.76 6.58 -8.87
C ALA A 182 -4.58 7.84 -9.22
N GLY A 183 -4.12 9.04 -8.87
CA GLY A 183 -4.88 10.25 -9.09
C GLY A 183 -4.12 11.34 -9.85
N ALA A 184 -4.76 11.91 -10.88
CA ALA A 184 -4.33 13.16 -11.48
C ALA A 184 -5.50 14.14 -11.38
N PHE A 185 -5.50 14.99 -10.35
CA PHE A 185 -6.62 15.88 -10.02
C PHE A 185 -6.48 17.27 -10.65
N GLU A 186 -5.29 17.60 -11.18
CA GLU A 186 -5.02 18.89 -11.79
C GLU A 186 -4.23 18.76 -13.09
N THR A 187 -4.40 19.75 -13.98
CA THR A 187 -3.58 19.89 -15.19
C THR A 187 -2.31 20.66 -14.85
N ILE A 188 -1.14 20.04 -15.04
CA ILE A 188 0.14 20.72 -14.89
C ILE A 188 0.35 21.67 -16.08
N ARG A 189 0.69 22.95 -15.81
CA ARG A 189 0.99 23.94 -16.83
C ARG A 189 2.03 23.42 -17.82
N GLY A 190 1.69 23.46 -19.12
CA GLY A 190 2.56 22.97 -20.20
C GLY A 190 2.39 21.49 -20.52
N ASN A 191 1.54 20.77 -19.80
CA ASN A 191 1.18 19.40 -20.12
C ASN A 191 -0.35 19.26 -20.08
N ASN A 192 -0.98 19.09 -21.22
CA ASN A 192 -2.44 19.04 -21.34
C ASN A 192 -3.08 17.83 -20.67
N ARG A 193 -2.29 16.81 -20.29
CA ARG A 193 -2.73 15.62 -19.56
C ARG A 193 -1.57 15.06 -18.75
N TYR A 194 -1.50 15.36 -17.48
CA TYR A 194 -0.71 14.58 -16.56
C TYR A 194 -1.55 13.36 -16.14
N LEU A 195 -1.12 12.18 -16.55
CA LEU A 195 -1.63 10.92 -16.02
C LEU A 195 -0.59 10.39 -15.05
N GLU A 196 -1.00 10.11 -13.84
CA GLU A 196 -0.19 9.41 -12.87
C GLU A 196 0.29 8.07 -13.46
N ALA A 197 1.52 7.63 -13.12
CA ALA A 197 2.17 6.49 -13.78
C ALA A 197 1.38 5.18 -13.63
N ASN A 198 0.77 4.94 -12.47
CA ASN A 198 -0.01 3.74 -12.20
C ASN A 198 -1.28 3.69 -13.06
N VAL A 199 -1.93 4.83 -13.30
CA VAL A 199 -3.08 4.93 -14.19
C VAL A 199 -2.68 4.76 -15.66
N ARG A 200 -1.57 5.36 -16.06
CA ARG A 200 -1.09 5.33 -17.45
C ARG A 200 -0.68 3.94 -17.92
N ASN A 201 -0.10 3.15 -17.04
CA ASN A 201 0.35 1.79 -17.31
C ASN A 201 -0.79 0.76 -17.23
N HIS A 202 -1.97 1.19 -16.83
CA HIS A 202 -3.16 0.35 -16.82
C HIS A 202 -3.66 0.10 -18.24
N ASN A 203 -3.94 -1.15 -18.61
CA ASN A 203 -4.51 -1.48 -19.92
C ASN A 203 -6.03 -1.27 -19.89
N PRO A 204 -6.55 -0.19 -20.51
CA PRO A 204 -7.96 0.16 -20.40
C PRO A 204 -8.92 -0.85 -21.08
N THR A 205 -8.38 -1.80 -21.88
CA THR A 205 -9.18 -2.82 -22.55
C THR A 205 -9.42 -4.06 -21.69
N LYS A 206 -8.66 -4.21 -20.57
CA LYS A 206 -8.74 -5.40 -19.72
C LYS A 206 -9.35 -5.14 -18.35
N THR A 207 -9.33 -3.90 -17.87
CA THR A 207 -9.95 -3.57 -16.58
C THR A 207 -10.41 -2.12 -16.60
N PRO A 208 -11.70 -1.86 -16.56
CA PRO A 208 -12.20 -0.48 -16.54
C PRO A 208 -11.81 0.16 -15.20
N LEU A 209 -11.05 1.28 -15.23
CA LEU A 209 -10.83 2.14 -14.08
C LEU A 209 -12.12 2.55 -13.37
N SER A 210 -13.24 2.54 -14.09
CA SER A 210 -14.58 2.75 -13.56
C SER A 210 -14.96 1.77 -12.45
N SER A 211 -14.46 0.54 -12.45
CA SER A 211 -14.74 -0.43 -11.37
C SER A 211 -14.00 -0.05 -10.08
N ILE A 212 -12.78 0.46 -10.18
CA ILE A 212 -12.02 0.93 -9.00
C ILE A 212 -12.56 2.28 -8.52
N GLN A 213 -12.85 3.22 -9.41
CA GLN A 213 -13.42 4.52 -9.06
C GLN A 213 -14.80 4.43 -8.40
N THR A 214 -15.60 3.42 -8.70
CA THR A 214 -16.95 3.26 -8.11
C THR A 214 -16.88 2.94 -6.61
N TYR A 215 -15.78 2.37 -6.11
CA TYR A 215 -15.57 2.09 -4.69
C TYR A 215 -15.22 3.31 -3.83
N TYR A 216 -14.69 4.39 -4.43
CA TYR A 216 -14.24 5.57 -3.69
C TYR A 216 -15.35 6.56 -3.32
N TYR A 217 -16.56 6.40 -3.84
CA TYR A 217 -17.65 7.38 -3.72
C TYR A 217 -18.94 6.83 -3.08
N ARG A 218 -18.86 5.77 -2.32
CA ARG A 218 -20.03 5.26 -1.56
C ARG A 218 -19.82 5.30 -0.06
#